data_118741b57417544b6a699de0b52015a9
#
_entry.id   118741b57417544b6a699de0b52015a9
#
_cell.length_a   1.000
_cell.length_b   1.000
_cell.length_c   1.000
_cell.angle_alpha   90.00
_cell.angle_beta   90.00
_cell.angle_gamma   90.00
#
_symmetry.space_group_name_H-M   'P 1'
#
loop_
_entity.id
_entity.type
_entity.pdbx_description
1 polymer ?
#
loop_
_entity_poly.entity_id
_entity_poly.type
_entity_poly.pdbx_seq_one_letter_code
_entity_poly.pdbx_strand_id
1 'polypeptide(L)'
;MSIDPQTIRQLLLQLGDTVRDKVAQARLAVSSDDESLATISRESVADTIYGIDRISEEAIESWFAEYWPQEIPIELVMEGVEPDKPVTIPHGTPLGQTLYKCILDPIDGTRAIMYDKRSAWFLAGLASQKGADTRLSDIEVAVMVELPTTKQWRADRVAAIRGQGAVVDSVNVLTWEQKPILLRPSRATDALHGFAYISRFFPTGKSIIATIEQELWETLYPSEGGRDSIIFEDQYISTGGQFYEVLTGHDRMIADIRPLVFAKLGLNSALCCHPYDVCSSLILMELGVVVEHPLGGPLNGPLDTTSPISWVAYANEKLAASICP
;
A
#
# COMPACT_ATOMS: atom_id res chain seq x y z
N MET A 1 4.24 -29.42 -0.44
CA MET A 1 3.23 -29.30 0.63
C MET A 1 2.77 -27.85 0.65
N SER A 2 1.48 -27.56 0.65
CA SER A 2 1.01 -26.17 0.86
C SER A 2 1.06 -25.87 2.35
N ILE A 3 1.57 -24.70 2.72
CA ILE A 3 1.51 -24.20 4.09
C ILE A 3 0.09 -23.69 4.38
N ASP A 4 -0.33 -23.77 5.63
CA ASP A 4 -1.58 -23.17 6.08
C ASP A 4 -1.53 -21.62 5.90
N PRO A 5 -2.48 -21.01 5.19
CA PRO A 5 -2.56 -19.56 5.02
C PRO A 5 -2.55 -18.77 6.34
N GLN A 6 -3.07 -19.36 7.43
CA GLN A 6 -3.02 -18.75 8.77
C GLN A 6 -1.58 -18.60 9.27
N THR A 7 -0.73 -19.60 9.02
CA THR A 7 0.70 -19.55 9.36
C THR A 7 1.41 -18.47 8.54
N ILE A 8 1.14 -18.39 7.23
CA ILE A 8 1.69 -17.33 6.37
C ILE A 8 1.27 -15.95 6.89
N ARG A 9 0.00 -15.76 7.22
CA ARG A 9 -0.50 -14.50 7.77
C ARG A 9 0.25 -14.10 9.04
N GLN A 10 0.49 -15.03 9.94
CA GLN A 10 1.22 -14.77 11.18
C GLN A 10 2.68 -14.38 10.92
N LEU A 11 3.35 -15.09 10.00
CA LEU A 11 4.73 -14.77 9.60
C LEU A 11 4.83 -13.37 8.99
N LEU A 12 3.94 -13.02 8.05
CA LEU A 12 3.97 -11.71 7.41
C LEU A 12 3.62 -10.57 8.40
N LEU A 13 2.69 -10.80 9.35
CA LEU A 13 2.42 -9.83 10.43
C LEU A 13 3.65 -9.65 11.33
N GLN A 14 4.35 -10.73 11.69
CA GLN A 14 5.57 -10.67 12.48
C GLN A 14 6.69 -9.91 11.75
N LEU A 15 6.82 -10.12 10.44
CA LEU A 15 7.74 -9.35 9.61
C LEU A 15 7.43 -7.85 9.66
N GLY A 16 6.15 -7.47 9.43
CA GLY A 16 5.72 -6.08 9.49
C GLY A 16 5.90 -5.45 10.87
N ASP A 17 5.63 -6.19 11.96
CA ASP A 17 5.91 -5.76 13.33
C ASP A 17 7.42 -5.51 13.53
N THR A 18 8.28 -6.36 12.98
CA THR A 18 9.75 -6.18 13.05
C THR A 18 10.19 -4.91 12.34
N VAL A 19 9.65 -4.65 11.13
CA VAL A 19 9.95 -3.41 10.38
C VAL A 19 9.47 -2.19 11.17
N ARG A 20 8.21 -2.21 11.68
CA ARG A 20 7.66 -1.13 12.51
C ARG A 20 8.59 -0.80 13.69
N ASP A 21 9.00 -1.81 14.42
CA ASP A 21 9.79 -1.64 15.63
C ASP A 21 11.18 -1.08 15.32
N LYS A 22 11.81 -1.53 14.22
CA LYS A 22 13.10 -1.02 13.75
C LYS A 22 13.01 0.44 13.30
N VAL A 23 11.99 0.77 12.50
CA VAL A 23 11.75 2.15 12.04
C VAL A 23 11.47 3.06 13.23
N ALA A 24 10.62 2.65 14.18
CA ALA A 24 10.32 3.43 15.38
C ALA A 24 11.57 3.66 16.24
N GLN A 25 12.40 2.64 16.47
CA GLN A 25 13.66 2.75 17.20
C GLN A 25 14.65 3.70 16.53
N ALA A 26 14.83 3.58 15.21
CA ALA A 26 15.72 4.45 14.45
C ALA A 26 15.30 5.91 14.56
N ARG A 27 14.00 6.19 14.46
CA ARG A 27 13.46 7.54 14.58
C ARG A 27 13.59 8.15 15.96
N LEU A 28 13.40 7.36 17.02
CA LEU A 28 13.59 7.81 18.41
C LEU A 28 15.07 8.06 18.75
N ALA A 29 15.99 7.37 18.07
CA ALA A 29 17.43 7.52 18.27
C ALA A 29 18.00 8.79 17.60
N VAL A 30 17.30 9.35 16.61
CA VAL A 30 17.71 10.53 15.85
C VAL A 30 17.15 11.78 16.52
N SER A 31 17.99 12.79 16.77
CA SER A 31 17.53 14.10 17.25
C SER A 31 16.70 14.81 16.16
N SER A 32 15.81 15.72 16.55
CA SER A 32 14.98 16.50 15.61
C SER A 32 15.77 17.28 14.54
N ASP A 33 17.07 17.48 14.77
CA ASP A 33 17.95 18.25 13.89
C ASP A 33 18.90 17.36 13.06
N ASP A 34 18.78 16.03 13.18
CA ASP A 34 19.62 15.08 12.47
C ASP A 34 18.91 14.63 11.18
N GLU A 35 19.44 15.01 10.04
CA GLU A 35 18.93 14.66 8.70
C GLU A 35 19.42 13.27 8.22
N SER A 36 20.06 12.48 9.05
CA SER A 36 20.66 11.20 8.63
C SER A 36 19.67 10.21 8.02
N LEU A 37 18.42 10.17 8.51
CA LEU A 37 17.36 9.32 7.97
C LEU A 37 16.82 9.83 6.64
N ALA A 38 16.95 11.14 6.37
CA ALA A 38 16.53 11.78 5.13
C ALA A 38 17.67 11.87 4.09
N THR A 39 18.88 11.37 4.44
CA THR A 39 20.01 11.36 3.52
C THR A 39 19.75 10.34 2.40
N ILE A 40 19.91 10.78 1.16
CA ILE A 40 19.81 9.88 0.00
C ILE A 40 20.93 8.86 0.07
N SER A 41 20.57 7.59 0.18
CA SER A 41 21.50 6.47 0.23
C SER A 41 21.86 5.95 -1.17
N ARG A 42 20.88 5.89 -2.06
CA ARG A 42 21.02 5.47 -3.45
C ARG A 42 19.94 6.11 -4.31
N GLU A 43 20.28 6.47 -5.55
CA GLU A 43 19.32 6.81 -6.59
C GLU A 43 19.27 5.68 -7.62
N SER A 44 18.09 5.24 -7.99
CA SER A 44 17.82 4.30 -9.08
C SER A 44 16.94 4.95 -10.14
N VAL A 45 16.78 4.28 -11.29
CA VAL A 45 15.85 4.74 -12.34
C VAL A 45 14.39 4.70 -11.86
N ALA A 46 14.11 3.81 -10.91
CA ALA A 46 12.76 3.59 -10.39
C ALA A 46 12.46 4.38 -9.11
N ASP A 47 13.46 4.63 -8.24
CA ASP A 47 13.21 5.31 -6.98
C ASP A 47 14.48 5.93 -6.34
N THR A 48 14.24 6.75 -5.28
CA THR A 48 15.27 7.35 -4.43
C THR A 48 15.22 6.68 -3.06
N ILE A 49 16.28 5.95 -2.71
CA ILE A 49 16.40 5.21 -1.46
C ILE A 49 17.06 6.09 -0.39
N TYR A 50 16.41 6.22 0.74
CA TYR A 50 16.86 7.01 1.89
C TYR A 50 17.53 6.13 2.96
N GLY A 51 18.16 6.77 3.95
CA GLY A 51 18.77 6.05 5.06
C GLY A 51 17.80 5.18 5.87
N ILE A 52 16.53 5.59 5.96
CA ILE A 52 15.48 4.83 6.64
C ILE A 52 15.10 3.56 5.87
N ASP A 53 15.12 3.57 4.54
CA ASP A 53 14.80 2.40 3.71
C ASP A 53 15.83 1.30 3.91
N ARG A 54 17.12 1.65 4.00
CA ARG A 54 18.18 0.68 4.26
C ARG A 54 18.00 -0.05 5.61
N ILE A 55 17.52 0.66 6.64
CA ILE A 55 17.24 0.04 7.94
C ILE A 55 16.16 -1.03 7.82
N SER A 56 15.12 -0.77 7.03
CA SER A 56 14.05 -1.73 6.79
C SER A 56 14.51 -2.90 5.91
N GLU A 57 15.30 -2.66 4.87
CA GLU A 57 15.86 -3.72 4.02
C GLU A 57 16.71 -4.71 4.84
N GLU A 58 17.66 -4.20 5.66
CA GLU A 58 18.50 -5.02 6.54
C GLU A 58 17.66 -5.82 7.56
N ALA A 59 16.58 -5.23 8.09
CA ALA A 59 15.68 -5.91 9.01
C ALA A 59 14.91 -7.04 8.33
N ILE A 60 14.44 -6.83 7.11
CA ILE A 60 13.71 -7.82 6.30
C ILE A 60 14.62 -9.00 5.94
N GLU A 61 15.82 -8.74 5.44
CA GLU A 61 16.78 -9.80 5.10
C GLU A 61 17.11 -10.67 6.32
N SER A 62 17.42 -10.03 7.45
CA SER A 62 17.71 -10.73 8.71
C SER A 62 16.53 -11.57 9.19
N TRP A 63 15.32 -11.01 9.10
CA TRP A 63 14.10 -11.70 9.50
C TRP A 63 13.83 -12.94 8.64
N PHE A 64 13.96 -12.83 7.30
CA PHE A 64 13.76 -13.98 6.42
C PHE A 64 14.80 -15.07 6.67
N ALA A 65 16.06 -14.71 6.94
CA ALA A 65 17.09 -15.67 7.24
C ALA A 65 16.85 -16.45 8.55
N GLU A 66 16.23 -15.80 9.54
CA GLU A 66 16.04 -16.36 10.88
C GLU A 66 14.69 -17.09 11.06
N TYR A 67 13.61 -16.54 10.49
CA TYR A 67 12.23 -16.95 10.84
C TYR A 67 11.49 -17.60 9.68
N TRP A 68 11.85 -17.36 8.42
CA TRP A 68 11.12 -17.97 7.31
C TRP A 68 11.43 -19.46 7.18
N PRO A 69 10.39 -20.35 7.07
CA PRO A 69 10.61 -21.79 6.94
C PRO A 69 11.40 -22.14 5.65
N GLN A 70 12.52 -22.86 5.81
CA GLN A 70 13.40 -23.22 4.71
C GLN A 70 12.76 -24.15 3.68
N GLU A 71 11.75 -24.93 4.12
CA GLU A 71 10.96 -25.84 3.28
C GLU A 71 9.92 -25.12 2.43
N ILE A 72 9.78 -23.81 2.56
CA ILE A 72 8.82 -22.98 1.83
C ILE A 72 9.59 -21.94 1.03
N PRO A 73 10.26 -22.34 -0.06
CA PRO A 73 11.04 -21.39 -0.84
C PRO A 73 10.13 -20.39 -1.56
N ILE A 74 10.52 -19.11 -1.50
CA ILE A 74 9.81 -18.01 -2.13
C ILE A 74 10.72 -17.22 -3.08
N GLU A 75 10.11 -16.60 -4.08
CA GLU A 75 10.65 -15.45 -4.79
C GLU A 75 10.21 -14.18 -4.06
N LEU A 76 11.16 -13.34 -3.70
CA LEU A 76 10.90 -12.06 -3.05
C LEU A 76 10.96 -10.92 -4.07
N VAL A 77 9.87 -10.20 -4.24
CA VAL A 77 9.73 -8.97 -5.02
C VAL A 77 9.55 -7.82 -4.04
N MET A 78 10.46 -6.87 -4.03
CA MET A 78 10.47 -5.80 -3.04
C MET A 78 10.88 -4.48 -3.68
N GLU A 79 10.26 -3.38 -3.27
CA GLU A 79 10.74 -2.05 -3.63
C GLU A 79 12.25 -1.93 -3.38
N GLY A 80 12.98 -1.28 -4.28
CA GLY A 80 14.43 -1.13 -4.20
C GLY A 80 15.25 -2.32 -4.72
N VAL A 81 14.64 -3.49 -4.96
CA VAL A 81 15.31 -4.65 -5.58
C VAL A 81 15.25 -4.54 -7.11
N GLU A 82 16.41 -4.71 -7.75
CA GLU A 82 16.52 -4.64 -9.21
C GLU A 82 15.77 -5.82 -9.89
N PRO A 83 14.94 -5.57 -10.91
CA PRO A 83 14.11 -6.61 -11.54
C PRO A 83 14.91 -7.75 -12.20
N ASP A 84 16.14 -7.48 -12.61
CA ASP A 84 17.03 -8.46 -13.25
C ASP A 84 17.84 -9.32 -12.26
N LYS A 85 17.69 -9.05 -10.96
CA LYS A 85 18.35 -9.77 -9.87
C LYS A 85 17.34 -10.38 -8.90
N PRO A 86 16.64 -11.46 -9.31
CA PRO A 86 15.63 -12.06 -8.46
C PRO A 86 16.21 -12.53 -7.13
N VAL A 87 15.56 -12.19 -6.04
CA VAL A 87 15.91 -12.63 -4.69
C VAL A 87 15.05 -13.84 -4.35
N THR A 88 15.67 -14.89 -3.84
CA THR A 88 14.95 -16.10 -3.36
C THR A 88 15.28 -16.37 -1.91
N ILE A 89 14.33 -16.91 -1.18
CA ILE A 89 14.49 -17.36 0.20
C ILE A 89 14.10 -18.84 0.24
N PRO A 90 14.98 -19.75 0.63
CA PRO A 90 16.41 -19.55 0.96
C PRO A 90 17.22 -19.00 -0.21
N HIS A 91 18.24 -18.22 0.10
CA HIS A 91 19.11 -17.63 -0.92
C HIS A 91 19.73 -18.71 -1.84
N GLY A 92 19.71 -18.43 -3.14
CA GLY A 92 20.24 -19.34 -4.16
C GLY A 92 19.28 -20.45 -4.58
N THR A 93 18.05 -20.48 -4.05
CA THR A 93 17.02 -21.37 -4.58
C THR A 93 16.70 -21.00 -6.03
N PRO A 94 16.73 -21.96 -6.98
CA PRO A 94 16.30 -21.66 -8.35
C PRO A 94 14.84 -21.20 -8.41
N LEU A 95 14.51 -20.18 -9.20
CA LEU A 95 13.15 -19.64 -9.32
C LEU A 95 12.08 -20.71 -9.59
N GLY A 96 12.41 -21.69 -10.45
CA GLY A 96 11.50 -22.80 -10.75
C GLY A 96 11.24 -23.78 -9.58
N GLN A 97 11.91 -23.58 -8.44
CA GLN A 97 11.71 -24.37 -7.22
C GLN A 97 11.00 -23.55 -6.11
N THR A 98 10.77 -22.27 -6.33
CA THR A 98 10.00 -21.46 -5.38
C THR A 98 8.53 -21.87 -5.43
N LEU A 99 7.89 -21.91 -4.26
CA LEU A 99 6.47 -22.27 -4.12
C LEU A 99 5.55 -21.06 -4.17
N TYR A 100 6.04 -19.93 -3.70
CA TYR A 100 5.28 -18.69 -3.65
C TYR A 100 6.10 -17.51 -4.17
N LYS A 101 5.40 -16.47 -4.56
CA LYS A 101 5.93 -15.13 -4.83
C LYS A 101 5.42 -14.20 -3.75
N CYS A 102 6.33 -13.62 -2.98
CA CYS A 102 6.05 -12.62 -1.97
C CYS A 102 6.41 -11.24 -2.52
N ILE A 103 5.46 -10.34 -2.55
CA ILE A 103 5.69 -8.95 -2.94
C ILE A 103 5.48 -8.05 -1.74
N LEU A 104 6.36 -7.08 -1.53
CA LEU A 104 6.25 -6.17 -0.42
C LEU A 104 6.81 -4.77 -0.71
N ASP A 105 6.26 -3.80 -0.01
CA ASP A 105 6.79 -2.46 0.16
C ASP A 105 7.21 -2.31 1.63
N PRO A 106 8.51 -2.15 1.90
CA PRO A 106 9.01 -2.00 3.25
C PRO A 106 8.48 -0.78 3.99
N ILE A 107 8.34 0.36 3.29
CA ILE A 107 7.93 1.65 3.87
C ILE A 107 7.15 2.46 2.83
N ASP A 108 5.94 2.07 2.53
CA ASP A 108 5.06 2.89 1.71
C ASP A 108 4.75 4.22 2.42
N GLY A 109 5.22 5.32 1.83
CA GLY A 109 5.13 6.66 2.43
C GLY A 109 6.42 7.13 3.11
N THR A 110 7.58 6.64 2.67
CA THR A 110 8.92 6.99 3.21
C THR A 110 9.10 8.48 3.45
N ARG A 111 8.73 9.33 2.48
CA ARG A 111 8.88 10.81 2.62
C ARG A 111 8.06 11.39 3.75
N ALA A 112 6.88 10.86 4.02
CA ALA A 112 6.02 11.35 5.09
C ALA A 112 6.55 10.95 6.46
N ILE A 113 7.01 9.70 6.61
CA ILE A 113 7.50 9.19 7.88
C ILE A 113 8.88 9.75 8.24
N MET A 114 9.80 9.93 7.29
CA MET A 114 11.12 10.47 7.59
C MET A 114 11.08 11.91 8.12
N TYR A 115 10.07 12.70 7.78
CA TYR A 115 9.83 14.05 8.33
C TYR A 115 8.81 14.08 9.47
N ASP A 116 8.45 12.93 10.05
CA ASP A 116 7.46 12.82 11.14
C ASP A 116 6.11 13.50 10.83
N LYS A 117 5.74 13.54 9.57
CA LYS A 117 4.56 14.26 9.11
C LYS A 117 3.31 13.39 9.19
N ARG A 118 3.39 12.16 8.71
CA ARG A 118 2.33 11.13 8.75
C ARG A 118 2.96 9.75 8.90
N SER A 119 2.19 8.79 9.38
CA SER A 119 2.57 7.38 9.37
C SER A 119 2.84 6.89 7.95
N ALA A 120 3.69 5.88 7.86
CA ALA A 120 3.90 5.07 6.66
C ALA A 120 3.34 3.67 6.91
N TRP A 121 3.45 2.80 5.92
CA TRP A 121 2.91 1.45 5.99
C TRP A 121 3.90 0.42 5.45
N PHE A 122 4.07 -0.67 6.18
CA PHE A 122 4.62 -1.89 5.63
C PHE A 122 3.50 -2.64 4.92
N LEU A 123 3.70 -2.98 3.65
CA LEU A 123 2.72 -3.70 2.83
C LEU A 123 3.33 -5.01 2.35
N ALA A 124 2.57 -6.11 2.42
CA ALA A 124 3.00 -7.38 1.84
C ALA A 124 1.83 -8.19 1.29
N GLY A 125 2.09 -8.90 0.19
CA GLY A 125 1.19 -9.86 -0.40
C GLY A 125 1.92 -11.14 -0.78
N LEU A 126 1.28 -12.30 -0.61
CA LEU A 126 1.84 -13.58 -0.99
C LEU A 126 0.87 -14.32 -1.91
N ALA A 127 1.39 -14.79 -3.03
CA ALA A 127 0.67 -15.55 -4.04
C ALA A 127 1.38 -16.88 -4.34
N SER A 128 0.64 -17.89 -4.74
CA SER A 128 1.20 -19.12 -5.32
C SER A 128 2.05 -18.79 -6.55
N GLN A 129 3.22 -19.40 -6.69
CA GLN A 129 4.18 -19.12 -7.76
C GLN A 129 3.66 -19.57 -9.14
N LYS A 130 3.62 -18.66 -10.10
CA LYS A 130 3.26 -18.90 -11.52
C LYS A 130 4.29 -18.30 -12.49
N GLY A 131 5.50 -18.00 -11.98
CA GLY A 131 6.52 -17.31 -12.77
C GLY A 131 6.11 -15.89 -13.15
N ALA A 132 6.32 -15.53 -14.40
CA ALA A 132 5.93 -14.22 -14.94
C ALA A 132 4.40 -14.00 -14.99
N ASP A 133 3.61 -15.06 -14.89
CA ASP A 133 2.15 -14.99 -14.92
C ASP A 133 1.52 -14.78 -13.53
N THR A 134 2.34 -14.70 -12.47
CA THR A 134 1.85 -14.39 -11.12
C THR A 134 1.36 -12.94 -11.07
N ARG A 135 0.12 -12.73 -10.59
CA ARG A 135 -0.55 -11.44 -10.64
C ARG A 135 -1.12 -11.01 -9.29
N LEU A 136 -1.47 -9.73 -9.16
CA LEU A 136 -2.17 -9.18 -8.00
C LEU A 136 -3.42 -9.97 -7.63
N SER A 137 -4.18 -10.44 -8.63
CA SER A 137 -5.35 -11.28 -8.41
C SER A 137 -5.05 -12.67 -7.83
N ASP A 138 -3.79 -13.10 -7.83
CA ASP A 138 -3.35 -14.38 -7.25
C ASP A 138 -2.95 -14.27 -5.78
N ILE A 139 -2.86 -13.08 -5.22
CA ILE A 139 -2.52 -12.88 -3.80
C ILE A 139 -3.55 -13.58 -2.93
N GLU A 140 -3.09 -14.51 -2.11
CA GLU A 140 -3.89 -15.33 -1.20
C GLU A 140 -3.89 -14.79 0.22
N VAL A 141 -2.78 -14.17 0.63
CA VAL A 141 -2.60 -13.55 1.95
C VAL A 141 -2.02 -12.16 1.76
N ALA A 142 -2.59 -11.17 2.43
CA ALA A 142 -2.09 -9.80 2.42
C ALA A 142 -2.04 -9.22 3.84
N VAL A 143 -1.04 -8.39 4.08
CA VAL A 143 -0.90 -7.67 5.35
C VAL A 143 -0.52 -6.22 5.10
N MET A 144 -0.91 -5.36 6.03
CA MET A 144 -0.45 -3.99 6.15
C MET A 144 -0.25 -3.66 7.63
N VAL A 145 0.89 -3.05 7.96
CA VAL A 145 1.26 -2.68 9.33
C VAL A 145 1.66 -1.23 9.35
N GLU A 146 0.99 -0.44 10.20
CA GLU A 146 1.28 0.99 10.33
C GLU A 146 2.64 1.22 10.98
N LEU A 147 3.43 2.08 10.37
CA LEU A 147 4.70 2.59 10.86
C LEU A 147 4.44 3.98 11.46
N PRO A 148 4.29 4.09 12.79
CA PRO A 148 3.76 5.30 13.42
C PRO A 148 4.77 6.44 13.44
N THR A 149 4.27 7.67 13.44
CA THR A 149 5.06 8.86 13.77
C THR A 149 5.47 8.83 15.25
N THR A 150 6.45 9.66 15.64
CA THR A 150 6.86 9.78 17.06
C THR A 150 5.78 10.37 17.96
N LYS A 151 4.72 10.95 17.39
CA LYS A 151 3.58 11.55 18.11
C LYS A 151 2.42 10.59 18.31
N GLN A 152 2.46 9.41 17.70
CA GLN A 152 1.43 8.39 17.83
C GLN A 152 1.78 7.42 18.96
N TRP A 153 0.81 7.10 19.77
CA TRP A 153 0.91 6.06 20.80
C TRP A 153 0.29 4.73 20.35
N ARG A 154 -0.35 4.75 19.20
CA ARG A 154 -1.09 3.62 18.62
C ARG A 154 -0.67 3.43 17.17
N ALA A 155 -0.53 2.17 16.77
CA ALA A 155 -0.37 1.73 15.39
C ALA A 155 -1.31 0.55 15.13
N ASP A 156 -1.89 0.50 13.94
CA ASP A 156 -2.82 -0.56 13.58
C ASP A 156 -2.15 -1.53 12.58
N ARG A 157 -2.60 -2.78 12.61
CA ARG A 157 -2.19 -3.81 11.65
C ARG A 157 -3.41 -4.57 11.15
N VAL A 158 -3.43 -4.81 9.85
CA VAL A 158 -4.53 -5.46 9.16
C VAL A 158 -4.00 -6.60 8.32
N ALA A 159 -4.68 -7.74 8.34
CA ALA A 159 -4.32 -8.86 7.48
C ALA A 159 -5.56 -9.57 6.99
N ALA A 160 -5.50 -10.05 5.74
CA ALA A 160 -6.57 -10.81 5.12
C ALA A 160 -6.06 -12.14 4.53
N ILE A 161 -6.92 -13.11 4.51
CA ILE A 161 -6.76 -14.35 3.75
C ILE A 161 -7.94 -14.40 2.78
N ARG A 162 -7.67 -14.65 1.52
CA ARG A 162 -8.69 -14.69 0.46
C ARG A 162 -9.86 -15.60 0.82
N GLY A 163 -11.08 -15.03 0.80
CA GLY A 163 -12.34 -15.71 1.14
C GLY A 163 -12.53 -16.03 2.62
N GLN A 164 -11.67 -15.50 3.52
CA GLN A 164 -11.78 -15.72 4.97
C GLN A 164 -11.95 -14.42 5.77
N GLY A 165 -12.10 -13.28 5.08
CA GLY A 165 -12.19 -11.97 5.71
C GLY A 165 -10.86 -11.44 6.21
N ALA A 166 -10.91 -10.36 6.98
CA ALA A 166 -9.74 -9.70 7.53
C ALA A 166 -9.75 -9.71 9.07
N VAL A 167 -8.56 -9.68 9.65
CA VAL A 167 -8.31 -9.44 11.07
C VAL A 167 -7.61 -8.10 11.25
N VAL A 168 -7.96 -7.40 12.32
CA VAL A 168 -7.42 -6.07 12.61
C VAL A 168 -7.07 -6.00 14.07
N ASP A 169 -5.84 -5.62 14.36
CA ASP A 169 -5.37 -5.34 15.71
C ASP A 169 -4.84 -3.92 15.80
N SER A 170 -5.07 -3.32 16.96
CA SER A 170 -4.46 -2.05 17.36
C SER A 170 -3.38 -2.33 18.39
N VAL A 171 -2.20 -1.78 18.18
CA VAL A 171 -1.02 -1.92 19.04
C VAL A 171 -0.74 -0.61 19.72
N ASN A 172 -0.66 -0.60 21.06
CA ASN A 172 -0.14 0.51 21.81
C ASN A 172 1.40 0.46 21.75
N VAL A 173 2.04 1.36 21.01
CA VAL A 173 3.49 1.34 20.80
C VAL A 173 4.33 1.75 22.02
N LEU A 174 3.69 2.16 23.11
CA LEU A 174 4.35 2.47 24.37
C LEU A 174 4.36 1.29 25.35
N THR A 175 3.32 0.44 25.30
CA THR A 175 3.14 -0.68 26.24
C THR A 175 3.17 -2.03 25.54
N TRP A 176 3.13 -2.06 24.22
CA TRP A 176 3.04 -3.26 23.37
C TRP A 176 1.76 -4.07 23.58
N GLU A 177 0.78 -3.49 24.26
CA GLU A 177 -0.55 -4.11 24.39
C GLU A 177 -1.24 -4.12 23.02
N GLN A 178 -1.79 -5.28 22.65
CA GLN A 178 -2.54 -5.49 21.42
C GLN A 178 -4.00 -5.76 21.75
N LYS A 179 -4.89 -5.20 20.96
CA LYS A 179 -6.32 -5.50 21.05
C LYS A 179 -6.96 -5.55 19.69
N PRO A 180 -7.89 -6.49 19.46
CA PRO A 180 -8.66 -6.52 18.23
C PRO A 180 -9.54 -5.27 18.11
N ILE A 181 -9.65 -4.73 16.92
CA ILE A 181 -10.54 -3.64 16.58
C ILE A 181 -11.34 -3.98 15.32
N LEU A 182 -12.35 -3.18 15.00
CA LEU A 182 -13.15 -3.33 13.79
C LEU A 182 -12.98 -2.09 12.92
N LEU A 183 -12.58 -2.30 11.68
CA LEU A 183 -12.66 -1.29 10.64
C LEU A 183 -14.03 -1.36 9.96
N ARG A 184 -14.55 -0.22 9.55
CA ARG A 184 -15.85 -0.13 8.89
C ARG A 184 -15.79 0.90 7.79
N PRO A 185 -15.67 0.50 6.54
CA PRO A 185 -15.78 1.39 5.39
C PRO A 185 -17.07 2.20 5.42
N SER A 186 -17.04 3.38 4.84
CA SER A 186 -18.20 4.27 4.79
C SER A 186 -19.41 3.59 4.14
N ARG A 187 -20.60 3.85 4.66
CA ARG A 187 -21.88 3.40 4.07
C ARG A 187 -22.56 4.48 3.24
N ALA A 188 -21.90 5.62 3.03
CA ALA A 188 -22.41 6.69 2.19
C ALA A 188 -22.67 6.19 0.77
N THR A 189 -23.67 6.74 0.12
CA THR A 189 -24.06 6.40 -1.26
C THR A 189 -23.68 7.49 -2.27
N ASP A 190 -23.05 8.56 -1.79
CA ASP A 190 -22.55 9.69 -2.57
C ASP A 190 -21.26 10.23 -1.93
N ALA A 191 -20.58 11.16 -2.61
CA ALA A 191 -19.35 11.78 -2.12
C ALA A 191 -19.61 13.10 -1.35
N LEU A 192 -20.83 13.63 -1.35
CA LEU A 192 -21.16 14.94 -0.78
C LEU A 192 -20.90 15.00 0.73
N HIS A 193 -20.26 16.06 1.19
CA HIS A 193 -19.88 16.29 2.59
C HIS A 193 -18.94 15.23 3.18
N GLY A 194 -18.21 14.52 2.31
CA GLY A 194 -17.22 13.53 2.71
C GLY A 194 -15.86 13.78 2.05
N PHE A 195 -14.90 12.95 2.38
CA PHE A 195 -13.61 12.96 1.74
C PHE A 195 -13.62 12.05 0.52
N ALA A 196 -13.21 12.58 -0.63
CA ALA A 196 -13.01 11.84 -1.87
C ALA A 196 -12.09 12.65 -2.79
N TYR A 197 -11.11 11.99 -3.41
CA TYR A 197 -10.14 12.68 -4.26
C TYR A 197 -9.45 11.76 -5.26
N ILE A 198 -8.77 12.38 -6.24
CA ILE A 198 -7.84 11.74 -7.15
C ILE A 198 -6.41 12.16 -6.77
N SER A 199 -5.51 11.21 -6.63
CA SER A 199 -4.11 11.42 -6.22
C SER A 199 -3.36 12.31 -7.19
N ARG A 200 -2.79 13.44 -6.69
CA ARG A 200 -2.04 14.43 -7.48
C ARG A 200 -0.89 15.07 -6.70
N PHE A 201 -0.08 14.24 -6.06
CA PHE A 201 1.01 14.67 -5.15
C PHE A 201 2.11 15.45 -5.83
N PHE A 202 2.40 15.13 -7.09
CA PHE A 202 3.55 15.66 -7.84
C PHE A 202 3.11 16.74 -8.84
N PRO A 203 4.02 17.65 -9.23
CA PRO A 203 3.71 18.72 -10.19
C PRO A 203 3.33 18.20 -11.58
N THR A 204 3.97 17.10 -12.03
CA THR A 204 3.76 16.53 -13.37
C THR A 204 2.35 15.96 -13.51
N GLY A 205 1.63 16.38 -14.53
CA GLY A 205 0.25 15.94 -14.80
C GLY A 205 -0.81 16.48 -13.84
N LYS A 206 -0.42 17.25 -12.80
CA LYS A 206 -1.32 17.73 -11.74
C LYS A 206 -2.53 18.49 -12.27
N SER A 207 -2.33 19.37 -13.27
CA SER A 207 -3.42 20.14 -13.86
C SER A 207 -4.43 19.25 -14.61
N ILE A 208 -3.95 18.21 -15.30
CA ILE A 208 -4.80 17.27 -16.01
C ILE A 208 -5.66 16.50 -15.00
N ILE A 209 -5.04 15.96 -13.94
CA ILE A 209 -5.76 15.22 -12.89
C ILE A 209 -6.79 16.12 -12.21
N ALA A 210 -6.42 17.37 -11.88
CA ALA A 210 -7.33 18.31 -11.25
C ALA A 210 -8.53 18.66 -12.15
N THR A 211 -8.31 18.77 -13.47
CA THR A 211 -9.41 18.99 -14.44
C THR A 211 -10.34 17.79 -14.47
N ILE A 212 -9.80 16.56 -14.56
CA ILE A 212 -10.61 15.32 -14.54
C ILE A 212 -11.43 15.23 -13.25
N GLU A 213 -10.83 15.52 -12.10
CA GLU A 213 -11.52 15.50 -10.81
C GLU A 213 -12.63 16.54 -10.74
N GLN A 214 -12.37 17.77 -11.18
CA GLN A 214 -13.37 18.83 -11.24
C GLN A 214 -14.55 18.45 -12.15
N GLU A 215 -14.27 17.98 -13.38
CA GLU A 215 -15.30 17.54 -14.32
C GLU A 215 -16.13 16.37 -13.77
N LEU A 216 -15.49 15.43 -13.05
CA LEU A 216 -16.16 14.32 -12.39
C LEU A 216 -17.21 14.84 -11.39
N TRP A 217 -16.79 15.72 -10.49
CA TRP A 217 -17.70 16.23 -9.44
C TRP A 217 -18.77 17.16 -9.99
N GLU A 218 -18.47 18.02 -10.96
CA GLU A 218 -19.45 18.86 -11.64
C GLU A 218 -20.50 18.06 -12.42
N THR A 219 -20.10 16.91 -12.98
CA THR A 219 -21.02 16.01 -13.72
C THR A 219 -21.94 15.26 -12.76
N LEU A 220 -21.38 14.70 -11.68
CA LEU A 220 -22.16 13.89 -10.74
C LEU A 220 -23.02 14.75 -9.79
N TYR A 221 -22.52 15.92 -9.43
CA TYR A 221 -23.15 16.80 -8.44
C TYR A 221 -23.20 18.25 -8.96
N PRO A 222 -24.00 18.52 -10.00
CA PRO A 222 -24.07 19.87 -10.57
C PRO A 222 -24.56 20.87 -9.52
N SER A 223 -23.99 22.07 -9.54
CA SER A 223 -24.38 23.17 -8.65
C SER A 223 -25.86 23.54 -8.82
N GLU A 224 -26.64 23.43 -7.77
CA GLU A 224 -28.05 23.80 -7.75
C GLU A 224 -28.26 25.08 -6.95
N GLY A 225 -28.93 26.06 -7.54
CA GLY A 225 -29.31 27.30 -6.86
C GLY A 225 -28.12 28.13 -6.36
N GLY A 226 -26.98 28.04 -6.99
CA GLY A 226 -25.75 28.78 -6.61
C GLY A 226 -25.04 28.22 -5.37
N ARG A 227 -25.32 26.98 -4.99
CA ARG A 227 -24.57 26.24 -3.94
C ARG A 227 -23.64 25.25 -4.62
N ASP A 228 -22.33 25.35 -4.31
CA ASP A 228 -21.33 24.42 -4.79
C ASP A 228 -21.45 23.08 -4.06
N SER A 229 -21.10 22.01 -4.76
CA SER A 229 -20.95 20.69 -4.14
C SER A 229 -19.75 20.69 -3.20
N ILE A 230 -19.96 20.26 -1.96
CA ILE A 230 -18.92 20.22 -0.93
C ILE A 230 -18.37 18.80 -0.87
N ILE A 231 -17.18 18.60 -1.41
CA ILE A 231 -16.37 17.38 -1.29
C ILE A 231 -14.99 17.80 -0.78
N PHE A 232 -14.50 17.11 0.24
CA PHE A 232 -13.21 17.42 0.84
C PHE A 232 -12.13 16.51 0.28
N GLU A 233 -10.89 17.01 0.25
CA GLU A 233 -9.72 16.22 -0.06
C GLU A 233 -8.67 16.33 1.04
N ASP A 234 -8.00 15.21 1.35
CA ASP A 234 -6.80 15.15 2.17
C ASP A 234 -5.80 14.18 1.56
N GLN A 235 -4.92 14.72 0.73
CA GLN A 235 -3.95 13.94 -0.06
C GLN A 235 -2.96 13.20 0.85
N TYR A 236 -3.09 11.87 0.95
CA TYR A 236 -2.16 11.02 1.68
C TYR A 236 -1.13 10.41 0.73
N ILE A 237 0.15 10.76 0.89
CA ILE A 237 1.25 10.27 0.02
C ILE A 237 1.72 8.91 0.54
N SER A 238 0.87 7.91 0.47
CA SER A 238 1.07 6.51 0.85
C SER A 238 -0.17 5.75 0.39
N THR A 239 -0.01 4.73 -0.43
CA THR A 239 -1.13 3.91 -0.90
C THR A 239 -1.74 3.09 0.24
N GLY A 240 -0.90 2.53 1.13
CA GLY A 240 -1.37 1.86 2.34
C GLY A 240 -2.14 2.80 3.25
N GLY A 241 -1.67 4.05 3.41
CA GLY A 241 -2.42 5.08 4.13
C GLY A 241 -3.75 5.40 3.48
N GLN A 242 -3.80 5.55 2.17
CA GLN A 242 -5.03 5.75 1.40
C GLN A 242 -6.02 4.58 1.59
N PHE A 243 -5.52 3.36 1.51
CA PHE A 243 -6.31 2.15 1.75
C PHE A 243 -6.88 2.15 3.18
N TYR A 244 -6.06 2.51 4.16
CA TYR A 244 -6.50 2.56 5.55
C TYR A 244 -7.60 3.62 5.78
N GLU A 245 -7.50 4.80 5.16
CA GLU A 245 -8.54 5.85 5.25
C GLU A 245 -9.89 5.37 4.68
N VAL A 246 -9.87 4.61 3.58
CA VAL A 246 -11.10 4.00 3.04
C VAL A 246 -11.63 2.90 3.96
N LEU A 247 -10.75 2.05 4.51
CA LEU A 247 -11.10 0.95 5.42
C LEU A 247 -11.71 1.44 6.74
N THR A 248 -11.28 2.59 7.24
CA THR A 248 -11.82 3.21 8.46
C THR A 248 -13.10 3.98 8.22
N GLY A 249 -13.45 4.23 6.95
CA GLY A 249 -14.63 5.00 6.55
C GLY A 249 -14.44 6.52 6.63
N HIS A 250 -13.19 6.97 6.77
CA HIS A 250 -12.84 8.38 6.68
C HIS A 250 -13.03 8.86 5.25
N ASP A 251 -12.44 8.14 4.29
CA ASP A 251 -12.56 8.44 2.86
C ASP A 251 -13.64 7.57 2.21
N ARG A 252 -14.38 8.18 1.30
CA ARG A 252 -15.43 7.51 0.53
C ARG A 252 -14.90 6.93 -0.77
N MET A 253 -14.03 7.67 -1.44
CA MET A 253 -13.41 7.27 -2.70
C MET A 253 -12.01 7.87 -2.81
N ILE A 254 -11.06 7.07 -3.25
CA ILE A 254 -9.72 7.51 -3.63
C ILE A 254 -9.37 6.84 -4.96
N ALA A 255 -8.75 7.60 -5.88
CA ALA A 255 -8.22 7.06 -7.11
C ALA A 255 -6.76 7.50 -7.34
N ASP A 256 -5.97 6.61 -7.92
CA ASP A 256 -4.66 6.96 -8.47
C ASP A 256 -4.60 6.67 -9.96
N ILE A 257 -4.74 7.73 -10.74
CA ILE A 257 -4.69 7.69 -12.20
C ILE A 257 -3.38 8.27 -12.76
N ARG A 258 -2.40 8.56 -11.88
CA ARG A 258 -1.10 9.10 -12.32
C ARG A 258 -0.45 8.28 -13.42
N PRO A 259 -0.42 6.92 -13.34
CA PRO A 259 0.13 6.09 -14.42
C PRO A 259 -0.54 6.32 -15.77
N LEU A 260 -1.86 6.42 -15.81
CA LEU A 260 -2.61 6.69 -17.05
C LEU A 260 -2.27 8.08 -17.62
N VAL A 261 -2.17 9.09 -16.75
CA VAL A 261 -1.83 10.45 -17.17
C VAL A 261 -0.39 10.52 -17.67
N PHE A 262 0.55 9.86 -17.01
CA PHE A 262 1.95 9.82 -17.45
C PHE A 262 2.11 9.09 -18.78
N ALA A 263 1.42 7.97 -18.98
CA ALA A 263 1.39 7.28 -20.26
C ALA A 263 0.84 8.17 -21.39
N LYS A 264 -0.24 8.93 -21.12
CA LYS A 264 -0.80 9.91 -22.07
C LYS A 264 0.17 11.02 -22.42
N LEU A 265 1.02 11.43 -21.48
CA LEU A 265 2.07 12.44 -21.67
C LEU A 265 3.34 11.88 -22.32
N GLY A 266 3.42 10.56 -22.56
CA GLY A 266 4.61 9.90 -23.09
C GLY A 266 5.76 9.86 -22.07
N LEU A 267 5.45 9.87 -20.77
CA LEU A 267 6.41 9.88 -19.69
C LEU A 267 6.49 8.48 -19.07
N ASN A 268 7.73 8.02 -18.91
CA ASN A 268 8.06 6.91 -18.00
C ASN A 268 8.40 7.52 -16.65
N SER A 269 7.47 7.51 -15.71
CA SER A 269 7.70 8.11 -14.40
C SER A 269 7.79 7.05 -13.31
N ALA A 270 8.90 7.05 -12.60
CA ALA A 270 9.11 6.29 -11.38
C ALA A 270 8.18 6.77 -10.23
N LEU A 271 7.61 7.95 -10.32
CA LEU A 271 6.74 8.53 -9.30
C LEU A 271 5.26 8.17 -9.53
N CYS A 272 4.99 6.95 -9.97
CA CYS A 272 3.64 6.39 -10.07
C CYS A 272 3.46 5.21 -9.12
N CYS A 273 2.26 4.68 -9.03
CA CYS A 273 1.96 3.51 -8.23
C CYS A 273 2.39 2.24 -8.97
N HIS A 274 2.96 1.28 -8.24
CA HIS A 274 3.45 -0.02 -8.72
C HIS A 274 2.74 -1.19 -8.00
N PRO A 275 2.94 -2.44 -8.41
CA PRO A 275 2.30 -3.58 -7.77
C PRO A 275 2.58 -3.74 -6.28
N TYR A 276 3.76 -3.35 -5.79
CA TYR A 276 4.10 -3.42 -4.38
C TYR A 276 3.31 -2.42 -3.53
N ASP A 277 2.95 -1.24 -4.08
CA ASP A 277 2.09 -0.25 -3.40
C ASP A 277 0.66 -0.78 -3.18
N VAL A 278 0.15 -1.63 -4.08
CA VAL A 278 -1.23 -2.13 -4.04
C VAL A 278 -1.35 -3.60 -3.65
N CYS A 279 -0.26 -4.25 -3.24
CA CYS A 279 -0.24 -5.67 -2.91
C CYS A 279 -1.16 -6.04 -1.74
N SER A 280 -1.54 -5.06 -0.93
CA SER A 280 -2.49 -5.22 0.18
C SER A 280 -3.96 -5.01 -0.22
N SER A 281 -4.29 -4.78 -1.49
CA SER A 281 -5.67 -4.54 -1.97
C SER A 281 -6.65 -5.68 -1.65
N LEU A 282 -6.17 -6.91 -1.47
CA LEU A 282 -6.98 -8.03 -0.97
C LEU A 282 -7.71 -7.68 0.34
N ILE A 283 -7.07 -6.92 1.23
CA ILE A 283 -7.65 -6.51 2.52
C ILE A 283 -8.90 -5.66 2.31
N LEU A 284 -8.86 -4.74 1.35
CA LEU A 284 -9.99 -3.89 1.01
C LEU A 284 -11.17 -4.73 0.54
N MET A 285 -10.91 -5.65 -0.39
CA MET A 285 -11.95 -6.54 -0.96
C MET A 285 -12.58 -7.43 0.12
N GLU A 286 -11.79 -7.99 1.04
CA GLU A 286 -12.29 -8.83 2.13
C GLU A 286 -13.12 -8.04 3.17
N LEU A 287 -12.99 -6.71 3.20
CA LEU A 287 -13.79 -5.81 4.05
C LEU A 287 -14.93 -5.09 3.28
N GLY A 288 -15.19 -5.48 2.02
CA GLY A 288 -16.31 -5.01 1.22
C GLY A 288 -16.09 -3.67 0.51
N VAL A 289 -14.85 -3.20 0.42
CA VAL A 289 -14.44 -2.06 -0.42
C VAL A 289 -14.33 -2.55 -1.86
N VAL A 290 -14.84 -1.79 -2.81
CA VAL A 290 -14.69 -2.04 -4.25
C VAL A 290 -13.36 -1.45 -4.71
N VAL A 291 -12.48 -2.29 -5.24
CA VAL A 291 -11.19 -1.85 -5.79
C VAL A 291 -11.07 -2.35 -7.23
N GLU A 292 -10.88 -1.43 -8.16
CA GLU A 292 -10.87 -1.75 -9.59
C GLU A 292 -9.91 -0.85 -10.40
N HIS A 293 -9.74 -1.21 -11.66
CA HIS A 293 -9.01 -0.37 -12.60
C HIS A 293 -9.89 0.83 -13.02
N PRO A 294 -9.38 2.08 -13.10
CA PRO A 294 -10.18 3.27 -13.38
C PRO A 294 -10.90 3.28 -14.74
N LEU A 295 -10.45 2.47 -15.69
CA LEU A 295 -11.11 2.28 -17.00
C LEU A 295 -12.06 1.06 -17.01
N GLY A 296 -12.39 0.53 -15.84
CA GLY A 296 -13.26 -0.62 -15.66
C GLY A 296 -12.52 -1.95 -15.55
N GLY A 297 -13.17 -2.90 -14.87
CA GLY A 297 -12.64 -4.23 -14.62
C GLY A 297 -11.81 -4.34 -13.33
N PRO A 298 -11.44 -5.56 -12.93
CA PRO A 298 -10.76 -5.80 -11.66
C PRO A 298 -9.36 -5.17 -11.65
N LEU A 299 -8.92 -4.72 -10.47
CA LEU A 299 -7.53 -4.35 -10.26
C LEU A 299 -6.65 -5.58 -10.49
N ASN A 300 -5.75 -5.50 -11.44
CA ASN A 300 -4.82 -6.59 -11.73
C ASN A 300 -3.54 -6.06 -12.39
N GLY A 301 -2.45 -6.78 -12.19
CA GLY A 301 -1.13 -6.49 -12.76
C GLY A 301 -0.13 -7.58 -12.40
N PRO A 302 1.03 -7.64 -13.05
CA PRO A 302 2.09 -8.59 -12.69
C PRO A 302 2.64 -8.27 -11.30
N LEU A 303 3.17 -9.27 -10.60
CA LEU A 303 3.90 -9.04 -9.35
C LEU A 303 5.37 -8.72 -9.68
N ASP A 304 5.63 -7.46 -10.01
CA ASP A 304 6.96 -6.92 -10.27
C ASP A 304 7.15 -5.53 -9.61
N THR A 305 8.31 -4.93 -9.79
CA THR A 305 8.67 -3.63 -9.20
C THR A 305 8.59 -2.46 -10.19
N THR A 306 8.16 -2.68 -11.43
CA THR A 306 8.27 -1.67 -12.49
C THR A 306 6.99 -1.38 -13.25
N SER A 307 6.02 -2.29 -13.22
CA SER A 307 4.74 -2.08 -13.91
C SER A 307 3.94 -0.95 -13.30
N PRO A 308 3.48 0.04 -14.08
CA PRO A 308 2.63 1.10 -13.54
C PRO A 308 1.21 0.58 -13.29
N ILE A 309 0.64 0.88 -12.13
CA ILE A 309 -0.70 0.45 -11.72
C ILE A 309 -1.57 1.67 -11.45
N SER A 310 -2.70 1.77 -12.15
CA SER A 310 -3.77 2.72 -11.80
C SER A 310 -4.90 2.00 -11.10
N TRP A 311 -5.48 2.64 -10.10
CA TRP A 311 -6.55 2.04 -9.30
C TRP A 311 -7.56 3.08 -8.81
N VAL A 312 -8.75 2.60 -8.46
CA VAL A 312 -9.75 3.36 -7.72
C VAL A 312 -10.34 2.45 -6.63
N ALA A 313 -10.56 3.02 -5.46
CA ALA A 313 -11.24 2.36 -4.35
C ALA A 313 -12.48 3.15 -3.95
N TYR A 314 -13.61 2.45 -3.84
CA TYR A 314 -14.88 2.98 -3.36
C TYR A 314 -15.26 2.27 -2.07
N ALA A 315 -15.63 3.00 -1.05
CA ALA A 315 -15.93 2.47 0.27
C ALA A 315 -17.01 1.35 0.27
N ASN A 316 -17.87 1.29 -0.75
CA ASN A 316 -18.90 0.24 -0.91
C ASN A 316 -19.45 0.20 -2.35
N GLU A 317 -20.15 -0.89 -2.70
CA GLU A 317 -20.74 -1.11 -4.02
C GLU A 317 -21.75 -0.05 -4.46
N LYS A 318 -22.54 0.50 -3.53
CA LYS A 318 -23.54 1.52 -3.86
C LYS A 318 -22.87 2.83 -4.27
N LEU A 319 -21.82 3.18 -3.58
CA LEU A 319 -21.00 4.35 -3.93
C LEU A 319 -20.30 4.14 -5.28
N ALA A 320 -19.71 2.96 -5.51
CA ALA A 320 -19.11 2.62 -6.80
C ALA A 320 -20.13 2.80 -7.94
N ALA A 321 -21.31 2.21 -7.81
CA ALA A 321 -22.38 2.31 -8.81
C ALA A 321 -22.92 3.74 -9.00
N SER A 322 -22.79 4.63 -8.01
CA SER A 322 -23.22 6.02 -8.13
C SER A 322 -22.20 6.92 -8.82
N ILE A 323 -20.90 6.57 -8.72
CA ILE A 323 -19.81 7.37 -9.30
C ILE A 323 -19.43 6.85 -10.68
N CYS A 324 -19.40 5.54 -10.86
CA CYS A 324 -19.06 4.87 -12.13
C CYS A 324 -20.15 3.84 -12.48
N PRO A 325 -21.30 4.27 -13.06
CA PRO A 325 -22.46 3.44 -13.36
C PRO A 325 -22.23 2.46 -14.53
#